data_af301224a7fa2cd6689bafbcfc0758d1
#
_entry.id   af301224a7fa2cd6689bafbcfc0758d1
#
_cell.length_a   1.000
_cell.length_b   1.000
_cell.length_c   1.000
_cell.angle_alpha   90.00
_cell.angle_beta   90.00
_cell.angle_gamma   90.00
#
_symmetry.space_group_name_H-M   'P 1'
#
loop_
_entity.id
_entity.type
_entity.pdbx_description
1 polymer ?
#
loop_
_entity_poly.entity_id
_entity_poly.type
_entity_poly.pdbx_seq_one_letter_code
_entity_poly.pdbx_strand_id
1 'polypeptide(L)'
;MSDKQGLTVDAILTNLKQSNIEWQQVLENVISAFDCTTGTIHFLDQGTELLQIQAHKGIPPFLIPKLSTIPIGKGMAGIAAERKEAVEMCNLQTDDSGVARPAAKETKVEGSIAVPMLLNGKLYGTLGIAKPVPYDFTEDERNSLLKIGEEMSKALLA
;
A
#
# COMPACT_ATOMS: atom_id res chain seq x y z
N MET A 1 14.40 16.43 1.70
CA MET A 1 14.11 17.23 2.86
C MET A 1 13.12 16.50 3.75
N SER A 2 13.64 16.00 4.84
CA SER A 2 12.88 15.15 5.76
C SER A 2 11.67 15.85 6.36
N ASP A 3 11.79 17.16 6.60
CA ASP A 3 10.70 17.92 7.22
C ASP A 3 9.45 17.96 6.35
N LYS A 4 9.62 18.04 5.03
CA LYS A 4 8.50 18.04 4.10
C LYS A 4 7.73 16.72 4.16
N GLN A 5 8.45 15.60 4.21
CA GLN A 5 7.83 14.28 4.30
C GLN A 5 7.09 14.12 5.63
N GLY A 6 7.72 14.57 6.74
CA GLY A 6 7.10 14.50 8.06
C GLY A 6 5.80 15.28 8.13
N LEU A 7 5.79 16.52 7.61
CA LEU A 7 4.59 17.34 7.57
C LEU A 7 3.50 16.68 6.74
N THR A 8 3.86 16.05 5.61
CA THR A 8 2.89 15.39 4.74
C THR A 8 2.27 14.17 5.42
N VAL A 9 3.07 13.39 6.14
CA VAL A 9 2.56 12.24 6.90
C VAL A 9 1.58 12.73 7.98
N ASP A 10 1.93 13.78 8.72
CA ASP A 10 1.04 14.35 9.73
C ASP A 10 -0.27 14.84 9.11
N ALA A 11 -0.22 15.45 7.94
CA ALA A 11 -1.41 15.90 7.22
C ALA A 11 -2.29 14.71 6.83
N ILE A 12 -1.70 13.62 6.36
CA ILE A 12 -2.43 12.39 6.02
C ILE A 12 -3.15 11.86 7.26
N LEU A 13 -2.45 11.74 8.38
CA LEU A 13 -3.02 11.22 9.61
C LEU A 13 -4.16 12.12 10.11
N THR A 14 -4.01 13.43 9.97
CA THR A 14 -5.05 14.38 10.34
C THR A 14 -6.29 14.23 9.47
N ASN A 15 -6.09 14.10 8.15
CA ASN A 15 -7.19 13.94 7.20
C ASN A 15 -7.97 12.66 7.43
N LEU A 16 -7.32 11.61 7.88
CA LEU A 16 -7.99 10.33 8.16
C LEU A 16 -8.92 10.39 9.37
N LYS A 17 -8.83 11.44 10.18
CA LYS A 17 -9.72 11.65 11.33
C LYS A 17 -11.00 12.40 10.96
N GLN A 18 -11.11 12.87 9.72
CA GLN A 18 -12.26 13.61 9.24
C GLN A 18 -13.34 12.66 8.72
N SER A 19 -14.56 13.16 8.57
CA SER A 19 -15.62 12.42 7.89
C SER A 19 -15.46 12.56 6.37
N ASN A 20 -16.12 11.70 5.61
CA ASN A 20 -16.13 11.75 4.13
C ASN A 20 -14.75 11.59 3.53
N ILE A 21 -14.08 10.52 3.89
CA ILE A 21 -12.74 10.22 3.38
C ILE A 21 -12.83 9.80 1.91
N GLU A 22 -11.97 10.42 1.09
CA GLU A 22 -11.79 10.04 -0.30
C GLU A 22 -10.52 9.20 -0.42
N TRP A 23 -10.69 7.89 -0.59
CA TRP A 23 -9.56 6.96 -0.56
C TRP A 23 -8.57 7.19 -1.69
N GLN A 24 -9.05 7.63 -2.87
CA GLN A 24 -8.15 7.98 -3.96
C GLN A 24 -7.23 9.14 -3.56
N GLN A 25 -7.77 10.16 -2.87
CA GLN A 25 -6.97 11.29 -2.41
C GLN A 25 -5.98 10.85 -1.32
N VAL A 26 -6.40 9.96 -0.43
CA VAL A 26 -5.50 9.41 0.59
C VAL A 26 -4.31 8.73 -0.09
N LEU A 27 -4.58 7.89 -1.08
CA LEU A 27 -3.50 7.20 -1.81
C LEU A 27 -2.55 8.18 -2.48
N GLU A 28 -3.08 9.19 -3.16
CA GLU A 28 -2.25 10.18 -3.84
C GLU A 28 -1.39 10.96 -2.85
N ASN A 29 -1.91 11.27 -1.69
CA ASN A 29 -1.16 11.94 -0.63
C ASN A 29 -0.01 11.06 -0.12
N VAL A 30 -0.28 9.77 0.07
CA VAL A 30 0.76 8.82 0.49
C VAL A 30 1.84 8.69 -0.56
N ILE A 31 1.46 8.52 -1.82
CA ILE A 31 2.42 8.41 -2.92
C ILE A 31 3.33 9.64 -2.94
N SER A 32 2.74 10.83 -2.82
CA SER A 32 3.50 12.09 -2.82
C SER A 32 4.43 12.18 -1.60
N ALA A 33 3.95 11.82 -0.43
CA ALA A 33 4.71 11.93 0.82
C ALA A 33 5.99 11.08 0.79
N PHE A 34 5.97 9.97 0.08
CA PHE A 34 7.11 9.05 0.04
C PHE A 34 7.86 9.08 -1.31
N ASP A 35 7.60 10.10 -2.13
CA ASP A 35 8.24 10.28 -3.45
C ASP A 35 8.09 9.03 -4.32
N CYS A 36 6.91 8.44 -4.29
CA CYS A 36 6.57 7.32 -5.15
C CYS A 36 5.78 7.78 -6.36
N THR A 37 5.56 6.89 -7.32
CA THR A 37 4.79 7.20 -8.53
C THR A 37 3.58 6.30 -8.69
N THR A 38 3.54 5.21 -7.98
CA THR A 38 2.54 4.16 -8.16
C THR A 38 2.05 3.68 -6.81
N GLY A 39 0.79 3.30 -6.73
CA GLY A 39 0.26 2.73 -5.51
C GLY A 39 -1.14 2.17 -5.66
N THR A 40 -1.55 1.39 -4.65
CA THR A 40 -2.89 0.82 -4.55
C THR A 40 -3.33 0.77 -3.10
N ILE A 41 -4.65 0.87 -2.91
CA ILE A 41 -5.30 0.56 -1.64
C ILE A 41 -6.27 -0.58 -1.91
N HIS A 42 -6.20 -1.63 -1.13
CA HIS A 42 -7.13 -2.75 -1.18
C HIS A 42 -7.80 -2.89 0.19
N PHE A 43 -9.12 -3.14 0.19
CA PHE A 43 -9.83 -3.46 1.43
C PHE A 43 -10.14 -4.95 1.45
N LEU A 44 -10.05 -5.55 2.64
CA LEU A 44 -10.33 -6.97 2.82
C LEU A 44 -11.83 -7.19 2.89
N ASP A 45 -12.34 -8.06 2.02
CA ASP A 45 -13.71 -8.57 2.14
C ASP A 45 -13.67 -9.69 3.18
N GLN A 46 -14.28 -9.44 4.33
CA GLN A 46 -14.24 -10.39 5.45
C GLN A 46 -14.93 -11.72 5.12
N GLY A 47 -15.92 -11.71 4.21
CA GLY A 47 -16.64 -12.91 3.84
C GLY A 47 -15.86 -13.84 2.92
N THR A 48 -15.15 -13.29 1.94
CA THR A 48 -14.40 -14.06 0.95
C THR A 48 -12.91 -14.16 1.26
N GLU A 49 -12.41 -13.31 2.17
CA GLU A 49 -10.99 -13.17 2.48
C GLU A 49 -10.16 -12.75 1.25
N LEU A 50 -10.77 -11.97 0.36
CA LEU A 50 -10.11 -11.41 -0.81
C LEU A 50 -9.90 -9.90 -0.61
N LEU A 51 -8.74 -9.43 -1.08
CA LEU A 51 -8.43 -8.00 -1.07
C LEU A 51 -9.01 -7.37 -2.33
N GLN A 52 -9.88 -6.38 -2.17
CA GLN A 52 -10.56 -5.70 -3.28
C GLN A 52 -10.01 -4.29 -3.45
N ILE A 53 -9.64 -3.92 -4.68
CA ILE A 53 -9.03 -2.62 -4.94
C ILE A 53 -10.02 -1.49 -4.70
N GLN A 54 -9.56 -0.45 -4.01
CA GLN A 54 -10.38 0.73 -3.70
C GLN A 54 -9.82 1.99 -4.33
N ALA A 55 -8.50 2.03 -4.54
CA ALA A 55 -7.84 3.17 -5.16
C ALA A 55 -6.57 2.69 -5.83
N HIS A 56 -6.19 3.38 -6.91
CA HIS A 56 -4.96 3.07 -7.62
C HIS A 56 -4.43 4.30 -8.31
N LYS A 57 -3.12 4.34 -8.56
CA LYS A 57 -2.48 5.39 -9.32
C LYS A 57 -1.21 4.85 -9.98
N GLY A 58 -0.96 5.32 -11.21
CA GLY A 58 0.25 4.93 -11.95
C GLY A 58 0.22 3.53 -12.51
N ILE A 59 -0.93 2.88 -12.52
CA ILE A 59 -1.09 1.52 -13.03
C ILE A 59 -1.70 1.56 -14.42
N PRO A 60 -1.08 0.92 -15.41
CA PRO A 60 -1.67 0.86 -16.76
C PRO A 60 -3.09 0.28 -16.68
N PRO A 61 -4.06 0.89 -17.40
CA PRO A 61 -5.45 0.43 -17.31
C PRO A 61 -5.66 -1.04 -17.61
N PHE A 62 -4.89 -1.63 -18.52
CA PHE A 62 -5.05 -3.04 -18.88
C PHE A 62 -4.63 -3.99 -17.75
N LEU A 63 -3.90 -3.49 -16.73
CA LEU A 63 -3.49 -4.29 -15.58
C LEU A 63 -4.48 -4.21 -14.41
N ILE A 64 -5.37 -3.22 -14.41
CA ILE A 64 -6.31 -3.04 -13.29
C ILE A 64 -7.12 -4.30 -13.00
N PRO A 65 -7.71 -4.99 -14.02
CA PRO A 65 -8.46 -6.21 -13.74
C PRO A 65 -7.63 -7.29 -13.05
N LYS A 66 -6.34 -7.37 -13.35
CA LYS A 66 -5.44 -8.38 -12.76
C LYS A 66 -5.07 -8.05 -11.32
N LEU A 67 -5.17 -6.78 -10.93
CA LEU A 67 -4.80 -6.30 -9.60
C LEU A 67 -6.02 -5.98 -8.73
N SER A 68 -7.23 -6.07 -9.29
CA SER A 68 -8.44 -5.64 -8.58
C SER A 68 -8.83 -6.56 -7.43
N THR A 69 -8.50 -7.83 -7.51
CA THR A 69 -8.80 -8.80 -6.46
C THR A 69 -7.55 -9.64 -6.19
N ILE A 70 -7.09 -9.62 -4.95
CA ILE A 70 -5.86 -10.31 -4.55
C ILE A 70 -6.16 -11.26 -3.40
N PRO A 71 -5.89 -12.57 -3.57
CA PRO A 71 -6.03 -13.53 -2.46
C PRO A 71 -4.97 -13.29 -1.38
N ILE A 72 -5.33 -13.49 -0.13
CA ILE A 72 -4.35 -13.48 0.96
C ILE A 72 -3.28 -14.53 0.68
N GLY A 73 -2.02 -14.14 0.83
CA GLY A 73 -0.87 -15.03 0.57
C GLY A 73 -0.31 -14.95 -0.83
N LYS A 74 -0.91 -14.14 -1.73
CA LYS A 74 -0.46 -14.00 -3.12
C LYS A 74 0.03 -12.59 -3.40
N GLY A 75 1.23 -12.48 -3.98
CA GLY A 75 1.85 -11.20 -4.29
C GLY A 75 2.27 -10.43 -3.06
N MET A 76 2.83 -9.23 -3.24
CA MET A 76 3.30 -8.44 -2.10
C MET A 76 2.17 -8.07 -1.15
N ALA A 77 1.05 -7.59 -1.69
CA ALA A 77 -0.10 -7.21 -0.86
C ALA A 77 -0.67 -8.42 -0.12
N GLY A 78 -0.86 -9.55 -0.83
CA GLY A 78 -1.40 -10.76 -0.22
C GLY A 78 -0.51 -11.32 0.86
N ILE A 79 0.82 -11.25 0.68
CA ILE A 79 1.78 -11.73 1.67
C ILE A 79 1.84 -10.79 2.87
N ALA A 80 1.77 -9.47 2.64
CA ALA A 80 1.70 -8.50 3.73
C ALA A 80 0.45 -8.76 4.58
N ALA A 81 -0.68 -9.05 3.93
CA ALA A 81 -1.92 -9.39 4.61
C ALA A 81 -1.78 -10.67 5.45
N GLU A 82 -1.17 -11.71 4.87
CA GLU A 82 -1.00 -12.99 5.54
C GLU A 82 -0.07 -12.88 6.75
N ARG A 83 1.06 -12.21 6.58
CA ARG A 83 2.07 -12.06 7.63
C ARG A 83 1.72 -10.99 8.64
N LYS A 84 0.82 -10.08 8.28
CA LYS A 84 0.47 -8.90 9.09
C LYS A 84 1.70 -8.06 9.40
N GLU A 85 2.57 -7.91 8.41
CA GLU A 85 3.77 -7.07 8.52
C GLU A 85 4.13 -6.50 7.15
N ALA A 86 4.98 -5.47 7.13
CA ALA A 86 5.43 -4.86 5.89
C ALA A 86 6.24 -5.86 5.05
N VAL A 87 6.01 -5.83 3.75
CA VAL A 87 6.78 -6.62 2.77
C VAL A 87 7.35 -5.64 1.76
N GLU A 88 8.66 -5.68 1.54
CA GLU A 88 9.31 -4.75 0.63
C GLU A 88 10.32 -5.44 -0.28
N MET A 89 10.59 -4.78 -1.42
CA MET A 89 11.59 -5.21 -2.38
C MET A 89 12.34 -4.00 -2.88
N CYS A 90 13.67 -4.06 -2.82
CA CYS A 90 14.52 -2.99 -3.35
C CYS A 90 14.32 -2.83 -4.86
N ASN A 91 14.20 -3.93 -5.58
CA ASN A 91 13.93 -3.92 -7.02
C ASN A 91 13.04 -5.10 -7.39
N LEU A 92 11.75 -4.79 -7.59
CA LEU A 92 10.73 -5.78 -7.92
C LEU A 92 11.00 -6.45 -9.28
N GLN A 93 11.62 -5.72 -10.23
CA GLN A 93 11.87 -6.24 -11.57
C GLN A 93 12.91 -7.36 -11.59
N THR A 94 13.87 -7.33 -10.67
CA THR A 94 14.93 -8.34 -10.62
C THR A 94 14.64 -9.42 -9.57
N ASP A 95 13.55 -9.30 -8.83
CA ASP A 95 13.20 -10.28 -7.80
C ASP A 95 12.83 -11.63 -8.44
N ASP A 96 13.45 -12.69 -7.96
CA ASP A 96 13.17 -14.05 -8.42
C ASP A 96 12.65 -14.93 -7.28
N SER A 97 12.29 -14.34 -6.13
CA SER A 97 11.76 -15.07 -4.98
C SER A 97 10.38 -15.66 -5.23
N GLY A 98 9.67 -15.13 -6.23
CA GLY A 98 8.29 -15.52 -6.52
C GLY A 98 7.26 -14.73 -5.73
N VAL A 99 7.67 -13.82 -4.84
CA VAL A 99 6.75 -12.99 -4.06
C VAL A 99 6.00 -12.02 -4.99
N ALA A 100 6.72 -11.39 -5.94
CA ALA A 100 6.10 -10.47 -6.89
C ALA A 100 5.44 -11.27 -8.02
N ARG A 101 4.15 -11.02 -8.24
CA ARG A 101 3.40 -11.66 -9.32
C ARG A 101 3.77 -11.05 -10.67
N PRO A 102 3.60 -11.79 -11.78
CA PRO A 102 3.89 -11.24 -13.11
C PRO A 102 3.17 -9.92 -13.41
N ALA A 103 1.91 -9.79 -12.98
CA ALA A 103 1.15 -8.55 -13.20
C ALA A 103 1.81 -7.37 -12.50
N ALA A 104 2.35 -7.57 -11.30
CA ALA A 104 3.07 -6.51 -10.57
C ALA A 104 4.32 -6.08 -11.34
N LYS A 105 5.06 -7.03 -11.92
CA LYS A 105 6.26 -6.72 -12.70
C LYS A 105 5.93 -5.93 -13.97
N GLU A 106 4.75 -6.13 -14.54
CA GLU A 106 4.30 -5.38 -15.72
C GLU A 106 4.06 -3.90 -15.43
N THR A 107 3.94 -3.50 -14.16
CA THR A 107 3.80 -2.08 -13.80
C THR A 107 5.08 -1.29 -14.01
N LYS A 108 6.21 -1.97 -14.21
CA LYS A 108 7.51 -1.35 -14.44
C LYS A 108 8.08 -0.62 -13.23
N VAL A 109 7.51 -0.83 -12.04
CA VAL A 109 8.07 -0.25 -10.81
C VAL A 109 9.25 -1.09 -10.33
N GLU A 110 10.09 -0.50 -9.49
CA GLU A 110 11.27 -1.17 -8.94
C GLU A 110 11.22 -1.22 -7.40
N GLY A 111 11.54 -0.13 -6.69
CA GLY A 111 11.45 -0.13 -5.22
C GLY A 111 10.00 -0.15 -4.76
N SER A 112 9.60 -1.17 -4.02
CA SER A 112 8.18 -1.38 -3.66
C SER A 112 8.02 -1.79 -2.21
N ILE A 113 6.91 -1.38 -1.60
CA ILE A 113 6.54 -1.79 -0.25
C ILE A 113 5.02 -1.94 -0.16
N ALA A 114 4.58 -2.99 0.52
CA ALA A 114 3.17 -3.17 0.87
C ALA A 114 3.06 -3.32 2.38
N VAL A 115 2.12 -2.61 2.98
CA VAL A 115 1.89 -2.70 4.43
C VAL A 115 0.44 -3.13 4.69
N PRO A 116 0.22 -3.94 5.74
CA PRO A 116 -1.15 -4.29 6.13
C PRO A 116 -1.81 -3.14 6.87
N MET A 117 -3.11 -3.00 6.69
CA MET A 117 -3.94 -2.09 7.48
C MET A 117 -4.42 -2.87 8.71
N LEU A 118 -3.76 -2.67 9.83
CA LEU A 118 -4.03 -3.40 11.07
C LEU A 118 -4.61 -2.49 12.14
N LEU A 119 -5.57 -3.00 12.88
CA LEU A 119 -6.08 -2.34 14.08
C LEU A 119 -6.33 -3.43 15.12
N ASN A 120 -5.63 -3.33 16.25
CA ASN A 120 -5.72 -4.32 17.33
C ASN A 120 -5.46 -5.74 16.82
N GLY A 121 -4.51 -5.89 15.89
CA GLY A 121 -4.13 -7.17 15.30
C GLY A 121 -5.07 -7.70 14.24
N LYS A 122 -6.16 -7.00 13.94
CA LYS A 122 -7.11 -7.42 12.91
C LYS A 122 -6.78 -6.72 11.59
N LEU A 123 -6.87 -7.49 10.51
CA LEU A 123 -6.57 -7.02 9.15
C LEU A 123 -7.82 -6.41 8.49
N TYR A 124 -7.66 -5.23 7.88
CA TYR A 124 -8.75 -4.54 7.16
C TYR A 124 -8.41 -4.30 5.70
N GLY A 125 -7.15 -4.46 5.32
CA GLY A 125 -6.73 -4.25 3.95
C GLY A 125 -5.23 -4.09 3.82
N THR A 126 -4.80 -3.54 2.68
CA THR A 126 -3.37 -3.29 2.41
C THR A 126 -3.18 -1.97 1.68
N LEU A 127 -2.01 -1.38 1.88
CA LEU A 127 -1.57 -0.16 1.21
C LEU A 127 -0.23 -0.46 0.57
N GLY A 128 -0.12 -0.28 -0.74
CA GLY A 128 1.14 -0.50 -1.46
C GLY A 128 1.56 0.74 -2.22
N ILE A 129 2.85 1.05 -2.20
CA ILE A 129 3.43 2.16 -2.97
C ILE A 129 4.74 1.70 -3.60
N ALA A 130 5.13 2.37 -4.69
CA ALA A 130 6.32 1.96 -5.42
C ALA A 130 6.98 3.13 -6.15
N LYS A 131 8.28 2.99 -6.37
CA LYS A 131 9.13 3.95 -7.07
C LYS A 131 9.60 3.37 -8.41
N PRO A 132 9.89 4.23 -9.40
CA PRO A 132 10.44 3.76 -10.68
C PRO A 132 11.94 3.47 -10.62
N VAL A 133 12.53 3.48 -9.45
CA VAL A 133 13.96 3.21 -9.22
C VAL A 133 14.12 2.24 -8.06
N PRO A 134 15.25 1.51 -7.98
CA PRO A 134 15.52 0.66 -6.82
C PRO A 134 15.58 1.52 -5.56
N TYR A 135 15.04 1.00 -4.46
CA TYR A 135 15.00 1.75 -3.21
C TYR A 135 14.79 0.83 -2.01
N ASP A 136 15.54 1.07 -0.95
CA ASP A 136 15.36 0.41 0.33
C ASP A 136 14.63 1.36 1.27
N PHE A 137 13.39 1.04 1.60
CA PHE A 137 12.60 1.87 2.53
C PHE A 137 13.25 1.82 3.91
N THR A 138 13.29 2.98 4.57
CA THR A 138 13.87 3.08 5.90
C THR A 138 12.90 2.53 6.96
N GLU A 139 13.43 2.24 8.14
CA GLU A 139 12.60 1.81 9.26
C GLU A 139 11.54 2.86 9.60
N ASP A 140 11.92 4.15 9.58
CA ASP A 140 10.97 5.24 9.83
C ASP A 140 9.86 5.27 8.79
N GLU A 141 10.20 5.06 7.53
CA GLU A 141 9.21 5.01 6.46
C GLU A 141 8.26 3.83 6.64
N ARG A 142 8.78 2.65 6.96
CA ARG A 142 7.93 1.48 7.23
C ARG A 142 6.99 1.73 8.39
N ASN A 143 7.51 2.29 9.48
CA ASN A 143 6.70 2.58 10.67
C ASN A 143 5.63 3.62 10.38
N SER A 144 5.95 4.66 9.61
CA SER A 144 4.98 5.67 9.20
C SER A 144 3.86 5.07 8.35
N LEU A 145 4.22 4.20 7.42
CA LEU A 145 3.24 3.53 6.55
C LEU A 145 2.33 2.59 7.36
N LEU A 146 2.90 1.85 8.32
CA LEU A 146 2.11 1.00 9.20
C LEU A 146 1.14 1.83 10.05
N LYS A 147 1.58 2.99 10.53
CA LYS A 147 0.72 3.90 11.27
C LYS A 147 -0.41 4.45 10.41
N ILE A 148 -0.11 4.82 9.18
CA ILE A 148 -1.13 5.27 8.23
C ILE A 148 -2.16 4.15 8.01
N GLY A 149 -1.70 2.92 7.83
CA GLY A 149 -2.59 1.77 7.68
C GLY A 149 -3.50 1.55 8.88
N GLU A 150 -2.97 1.74 10.09
CA GLU A 150 -3.76 1.64 11.32
C GLU A 150 -4.84 2.72 11.36
N GLU A 151 -4.49 3.96 11.03
CA GLU A 151 -5.46 5.06 11.02
C GLU A 151 -6.49 4.89 9.91
N MET A 152 -6.10 4.33 8.76
CA MET A 152 -7.05 3.98 7.70
C MET A 152 -8.07 2.95 8.22
N SER A 153 -7.60 1.97 8.98
CA SER A 153 -8.50 0.95 9.57
C SER A 153 -9.50 1.58 10.53
N LYS A 154 -9.04 2.51 11.37
CA LYS A 154 -9.94 3.26 12.27
C LYS A 154 -10.99 4.02 11.48
N ALA A 155 -10.58 4.65 10.39
CA ALA A 155 -11.49 5.43 9.55
C ALA A 155 -12.56 4.55 8.91
N LEU A 156 -12.22 3.31 8.54
CA LEU A 156 -13.19 2.37 7.99
C LEU A 156 -14.27 1.99 8.98
N LEU A 157 -13.96 2.01 10.27
CA LEU A 157 -14.90 1.62 11.33
C LEU A 157 -15.70 2.78 11.89
N ALA A 158 -15.34 3.99 11.51
CA ALA A 158 -16.00 5.19 12.02
C ALA A 158 -17.39 5.43 11.40
#